data_0df8999c9abd07494d35b06927a3d44f
#
_entry.id   0df8999c9abd07494d35b06927a3d44f
#
_cell.length_a   1.000
_cell.length_b   1.000
_cell.length_c   1.000
_cell.angle_alpha   90.00
_cell.angle_beta   90.00
_cell.angle_gamma   90.00
#
_symmetry.space_group_name_H-M   'P 1'
#
loop_
_entity.id
_entity.type
_entity.pdbx_description
1 polymer ?
#
loop_
_entity_poly.entity_id
_entity_poly.type
_entity_poly.pdbx_seq_one_letter_code
_entity_poly.pdbx_strand_id
1 'polypeptide(L)'
;MPVLLTLISLLCVSTPARAERHALAPPLSQVAIRINVMGLLPVDGGFERFNGWVDLDPARPGTCQVQLRIETASMSTSSETVRDEAIGPGFLDSARFPVIGFDGGCEGDAIVGRLDMHGVTRPFALALNRSGPVGVATGDLSRSEWGMNERRWVVGETIRITVTTPLLAATAVESKR
;
A
#
# COMPACT_ATOMS: atom_id res chain seq x y z
N MET A 1 43.34 51.01 -27.66
CA MET A 1 42.17 50.83 -26.78
C MET A 1 41.76 49.35 -26.83
N PRO A 2 42.03 48.55 -25.80
CA PRO A 2 41.61 47.16 -25.79
C PRO A 2 40.18 47.04 -25.20
N VAL A 3 39.29 46.36 -25.93
CA VAL A 3 37.96 46.01 -25.52
C VAL A 3 38.05 44.77 -24.64
N LEU A 4 37.71 44.90 -23.36
CA LEU A 4 37.67 43.81 -22.39
C LEU A 4 36.32 43.06 -22.56
N LEU A 5 36.34 41.85 -23.16
CA LEU A 5 35.18 40.96 -23.25
C LEU A 5 35.02 40.25 -21.89
N THR A 6 34.02 40.63 -21.11
CA THR A 6 33.66 39.97 -19.84
C THR A 6 32.79 38.76 -20.17
N LEU A 7 33.35 37.53 -20.01
CA LEU A 7 32.64 36.29 -20.17
C LEU A 7 31.79 36.05 -18.88
N ILE A 8 30.48 36.25 -18.97
CA ILE A 8 29.55 35.90 -17.88
C ILE A 8 29.26 34.41 -17.95
N SER A 9 29.91 33.65 -17.07
CA SER A 9 29.65 32.22 -16.91
C SER A 9 28.33 31.99 -16.16
N LEU A 10 27.29 31.55 -16.86
CA LEU A 10 25.99 31.24 -16.30
C LEU A 10 26.08 29.87 -15.58
N LEU A 11 26.23 29.88 -14.25
CA LEU A 11 26.15 28.67 -13.43
C LEU A 11 24.70 28.16 -13.42
N CYS A 12 24.41 27.13 -14.19
CA CYS A 12 23.19 26.36 -14.05
C CYS A 12 23.20 25.62 -12.69
N VAL A 13 22.51 26.16 -11.70
CA VAL A 13 22.24 25.47 -10.44
C VAL A 13 21.15 24.45 -10.71
N SER A 14 21.55 23.19 -10.94
CA SER A 14 20.61 22.07 -11.00
C SER A 14 20.10 21.80 -9.58
N THR A 15 18.86 22.21 -9.26
CA THR A 15 18.19 21.77 -8.05
C THR A 15 17.93 20.28 -8.16
N PRO A 16 18.36 19.44 -7.19
CA PRO A 16 18.04 18.03 -7.21
C PRO A 16 16.51 17.86 -7.12
N ALA A 17 15.94 17.10 -8.04
CA ALA A 17 14.54 16.69 -7.96
C ALA A 17 14.36 15.89 -6.67
N ARG A 18 13.57 16.44 -5.75
CA ARG A 18 13.31 15.81 -4.46
C ARG A 18 12.25 14.73 -4.66
N ALA A 19 12.48 13.54 -4.14
CA ALA A 19 11.48 12.49 -4.08
C ALA A 19 10.22 13.02 -3.38
N GLU A 20 9.06 12.79 -3.99
CA GLU A 20 7.78 13.25 -3.48
C GLU A 20 7.14 12.14 -2.65
N ARG A 21 7.02 12.39 -1.35
CA ARG A 21 6.44 11.44 -0.40
C ARG A 21 4.96 11.72 -0.20
N HIS A 22 4.15 10.70 -0.52
CA HIS A 22 2.70 10.72 -0.31
C HIS A 22 2.33 9.83 0.88
N ALA A 23 1.50 10.36 1.78
CA ALA A 23 1.01 9.59 2.92
C ALA A 23 -0.06 8.60 2.49
N LEU A 24 0.03 7.38 3.03
CA LEU A 24 -0.98 6.33 2.92
C LEU A 24 -1.72 6.23 4.26
N ALA A 25 -2.85 6.90 4.37
CA ALA A 25 -3.66 6.91 5.59
C ALA A 25 -5.14 7.20 5.28
N PRO A 26 -6.09 6.75 6.13
CA PRO A 26 -7.49 7.19 6.04
C PRO A 26 -7.61 8.71 6.24
N PRO A 27 -8.64 9.35 5.67
CA PRO A 27 -9.66 8.78 4.81
C PRO A 27 -9.29 8.72 3.32
N LEU A 28 -8.13 9.24 2.92
CA LEU A 28 -7.73 9.37 1.51
C LEU A 28 -7.34 8.02 0.91
N SER A 29 -6.70 7.17 1.67
CA SER A 29 -6.35 5.82 1.25
C SER A 29 -7.25 4.79 1.92
N GLN A 30 -7.42 3.63 1.29
CA GLN A 30 -8.20 2.52 1.80
C GLN A 30 -7.44 1.22 1.65
N VAL A 31 -7.58 0.34 2.65
CA VAL A 31 -7.09 -1.04 2.61
C VAL A 31 -8.31 -1.94 2.78
N ALA A 32 -8.66 -2.65 1.71
CA ALA A 32 -9.79 -3.56 1.67
C ALA A 32 -9.31 -5.00 1.49
N ILE A 33 -10.08 -5.93 2.05
CA ILE A 33 -9.87 -7.36 1.87
C ILE A 33 -11.16 -8.03 1.43
N ARG A 34 -11.03 -9.12 0.69
CA ARG A 34 -12.13 -10.01 0.32
C ARG A 34 -11.71 -11.46 0.45
N ILE A 35 -12.56 -12.27 1.06
CA ILE A 35 -12.42 -13.72 1.16
C ILE A 35 -13.75 -14.38 0.85
N ASN A 36 -13.72 -15.57 0.26
CA ASN A 36 -14.95 -16.35 0.04
C ASN A 36 -15.17 -17.31 1.20
N VAL A 37 -16.40 -17.39 1.67
CA VAL A 37 -16.86 -18.36 2.67
C VAL A 37 -17.75 -19.40 1.99
N MET A 38 -17.62 -20.67 2.36
CA MET A 38 -18.33 -21.79 1.75
C MET A 38 -18.17 -21.86 0.22
N GLY A 39 -17.02 -21.37 -0.28
CA GLY A 39 -16.67 -21.37 -1.70
C GLY A 39 -17.37 -20.33 -2.57
N LEU A 40 -18.47 -19.72 -2.12
CA LEU A 40 -19.34 -18.89 -2.96
C LEU A 40 -19.69 -17.52 -2.37
N LEU A 41 -19.71 -17.39 -1.05
CA LEU A 41 -20.18 -16.18 -0.38
C LEU A 41 -19.01 -15.22 -0.12
N PRO A 42 -18.92 -14.06 -0.81
CA PRO A 42 -17.88 -13.09 -0.54
C PRO A 42 -18.14 -12.40 0.80
N VAL A 43 -17.11 -12.33 1.61
CA VAL A 43 -17.03 -11.52 2.81
C VAL A 43 -16.03 -10.41 2.56
N ASP A 44 -16.50 -9.18 2.60
CA ASP A 44 -15.71 -7.98 2.46
C ASP A 44 -15.37 -7.40 3.83
N GLY A 45 -14.17 -6.89 3.94
CA GLY A 45 -13.68 -6.17 5.10
C GLY A 45 -12.66 -5.11 4.72
N GLY A 46 -12.22 -4.38 5.70
CA GLY A 46 -11.18 -3.37 5.53
C GLY A 46 -10.49 -3.07 6.85
N PHE A 47 -9.55 -2.14 6.83
CA PHE A 47 -8.87 -1.67 8.02
C PHE A 47 -9.07 -0.17 8.17
N GLU A 48 -9.50 0.25 9.35
CA GLU A 48 -9.83 1.64 9.64
C GLU A 48 -8.61 2.45 10.12
N ARG A 49 -7.61 1.77 10.71
CA ARG A 49 -6.40 2.41 11.20
C ARG A 49 -5.17 1.78 10.58
N PHE A 50 -4.55 2.57 9.74
CA PHE A 50 -3.25 2.28 9.13
C PHE A 50 -2.52 3.58 8.84
N ASN A 51 -1.20 3.48 8.69
CA ASN A 51 -0.35 4.57 8.24
C ASN A 51 0.77 4.03 7.36
N GLY A 52 1.27 4.88 6.51
CA GLY A 52 2.34 4.53 5.60
C GLY A 52 2.69 5.68 4.67
N TRP A 53 3.50 5.38 3.71
CA TRP A 53 3.89 6.32 2.68
C TRP A 53 4.31 5.60 1.40
N VAL A 54 4.16 6.31 0.30
CA VAL A 54 4.78 5.99 -0.97
C VAL A 54 5.70 7.15 -1.37
N ASP A 55 6.93 6.82 -1.70
CA ASP A 55 7.96 7.77 -2.11
C ASP A 55 8.22 7.56 -3.61
N LEU A 56 7.83 8.54 -4.40
CA LEU A 56 7.93 8.51 -5.85
C LEU A 56 9.20 9.27 -6.27
N ASP A 57 10.01 8.66 -7.13
CA ASP A 57 11.18 9.32 -7.71
C ASP A 57 10.82 9.94 -9.06
N PRO A 58 10.65 11.27 -9.16
CA PRO A 58 10.30 11.92 -10.42
C PRO A 58 11.39 11.80 -11.48
N ALA A 59 12.64 11.55 -11.08
CA ALA A 59 13.75 11.34 -12.01
C ALA A 59 13.77 9.93 -12.60
N ARG A 60 13.08 8.98 -11.97
CA ARG A 60 12.97 7.59 -12.41
C ARG A 60 11.50 7.14 -12.39
N PRO A 61 10.72 7.54 -13.41
CA PRO A 61 9.33 7.14 -13.52
C PRO A 61 9.18 5.60 -13.47
N GLY A 62 8.24 5.13 -12.67
CA GLY A 62 8.01 3.70 -12.46
C GLY A 62 8.79 3.09 -11.29
N THR A 63 9.67 3.83 -10.62
CA THR A 63 10.26 3.42 -9.35
C THR A 63 9.56 4.10 -8.17
N CYS A 64 9.36 3.37 -7.09
CA CYS A 64 8.86 3.92 -5.83
C CYS A 64 9.40 3.11 -4.66
N GLN A 65 9.30 3.69 -3.47
CA GLN A 65 9.41 2.97 -2.21
C GLN A 65 8.06 3.05 -1.50
N VAL A 66 7.63 1.95 -0.88
CA VAL A 66 6.35 1.86 -0.19
C VAL A 66 6.56 1.27 1.20
N GLN A 67 5.98 1.91 2.19
CA GLN A 67 5.85 1.35 3.52
C GLN A 67 4.41 1.48 3.99
N LEU A 68 3.86 0.41 4.58
CA LEU A 68 2.53 0.38 5.15
C LEU A 68 2.53 -0.37 6.47
N ARG A 69 1.86 0.18 7.48
CA ARG A 69 1.65 -0.41 8.80
C ARG A 69 0.16 -0.32 9.12
N ILE A 70 -0.46 -1.47 9.36
CA ILE A 70 -1.90 -1.62 9.58
C ILE A 70 -2.12 -2.15 10.99
N GLU A 71 -2.95 -1.48 11.78
CA GLU A 71 -3.40 -2.03 13.06
C GLU A 71 -4.36 -3.19 12.83
N THR A 72 -3.95 -4.40 13.20
CA THR A 72 -4.72 -5.62 12.97
C THR A 72 -6.11 -5.57 13.60
N ALA A 73 -6.22 -5.04 14.83
CA ALA A 73 -7.48 -4.89 15.55
C ALA A 73 -8.44 -3.83 14.94
N SER A 74 -7.96 -3.04 13.96
CA SER A 74 -8.81 -2.06 13.26
C SER A 74 -9.61 -2.65 12.11
N MET A 75 -9.58 -3.97 11.95
CA MET A 75 -10.38 -4.65 10.94
C MET A 75 -11.86 -4.37 11.16
N SER A 76 -12.55 -4.06 10.08
CA SER A 76 -14.00 -3.85 10.03
C SER A 76 -14.64 -4.72 8.95
N THR A 77 -15.84 -5.17 9.21
CA THR A 77 -16.73 -5.90 8.29
C THR A 77 -18.18 -5.53 8.60
N SER A 78 -19.10 -6.01 7.77
CA SER A 78 -20.54 -5.80 7.99
C SER A 78 -21.12 -6.54 9.22
N SER A 79 -20.37 -7.44 9.85
CA SER A 79 -20.80 -8.27 10.99
C SER A 79 -19.75 -8.28 12.08
N GLU A 80 -20.14 -7.90 13.29
CA GLU A 80 -19.27 -7.95 14.49
C GLU A 80 -18.78 -9.39 14.75
N THR A 81 -19.64 -10.38 14.61
CA THR A 81 -19.26 -11.79 14.80
C THR A 81 -18.17 -12.22 13.84
N VAL A 82 -18.27 -11.82 12.56
CA VAL A 82 -17.24 -12.10 11.55
C VAL A 82 -15.97 -11.33 11.87
N ARG A 83 -16.09 -10.09 12.30
CA ARG A 83 -14.94 -9.28 12.72
C ARG A 83 -14.19 -9.93 13.88
N ASP A 84 -14.91 -10.31 14.94
CA ASP A 84 -14.31 -10.89 16.15
C ASP A 84 -13.62 -12.23 15.85
N GLU A 85 -14.21 -13.04 15.00
CA GLU A 85 -13.57 -14.24 14.48
C GLU A 85 -12.28 -13.92 13.71
N ALA A 86 -12.33 -12.94 12.80
CA ALA A 86 -11.20 -12.59 11.93
C ALA A 86 -10.00 -12.00 12.70
N ILE A 87 -10.24 -11.23 13.77
CA ILE A 87 -9.16 -10.70 14.62
C ILE A 87 -8.74 -11.66 15.72
N GLY A 88 -9.45 -12.77 15.87
CA GLY A 88 -9.23 -13.80 16.88
C GLY A 88 -8.01 -14.69 16.59
N PRO A 89 -7.65 -15.57 17.55
CA PRO A 89 -6.41 -16.36 17.51
C PRO A 89 -6.36 -17.40 16.37
N GLY A 90 -7.49 -17.76 15.78
CA GLY A 90 -7.55 -18.69 14.64
C GLY A 90 -7.22 -18.06 13.28
N PHE A 91 -7.21 -16.73 13.22
CA PHE A 91 -6.97 -15.95 12.00
C PHE A 91 -5.88 -14.91 12.20
N LEU A 92 -6.22 -13.63 12.34
CA LEU A 92 -5.20 -12.57 12.42
C LEU A 92 -4.50 -12.50 13.79
N ASP A 93 -5.10 -13.04 14.84
CA ASP A 93 -4.58 -13.03 16.23
C ASP A 93 -4.04 -11.64 16.63
N SER A 94 -4.93 -10.65 16.58
CA SER A 94 -4.58 -9.24 16.76
C SER A 94 -3.96 -8.93 18.13
N ALA A 95 -4.26 -9.75 19.13
CA ALA A 95 -3.69 -9.61 20.47
C ALA A 95 -2.18 -9.97 20.47
N ARG A 96 -1.79 -10.94 19.67
CA ARG A 96 -0.40 -11.41 19.57
C ARG A 96 0.36 -10.73 18.43
N PHE A 97 -0.34 -10.40 17.33
CA PHE A 97 0.21 -9.77 16.15
C PHE A 97 -0.53 -8.46 15.85
N PRO A 98 -0.28 -7.40 16.62
CA PRO A 98 -1.07 -6.16 16.58
C PRO A 98 -0.86 -5.34 15.29
N VAL A 99 0.18 -5.64 14.51
CA VAL A 99 0.53 -4.87 13.31
C VAL A 99 0.80 -5.82 12.14
N ILE A 100 0.17 -5.51 10.99
CA ILE A 100 0.55 -6.05 9.69
C ILE A 100 1.46 -5.04 9.02
N GLY A 101 2.61 -5.49 8.52
CA GLY A 101 3.63 -4.64 7.91
C GLY A 101 3.88 -5.00 6.45
N PHE A 102 4.03 -3.99 5.58
CA PHE A 102 4.52 -4.17 4.23
C PHE A 102 5.63 -3.16 3.93
N ASP A 103 6.73 -3.64 3.37
CA ASP A 103 7.84 -2.83 2.89
C ASP A 103 8.22 -3.32 1.49
N GLY A 104 8.23 -2.42 0.51
CA GLY A 104 8.48 -2.78 -0.88
C GLY A 104 8.77 -1.60 -1.78
N GLY A 105 8.77 -1.86 -3.08
CA GLY A 105 9.00 -0.86 -4.11
C GLY A 105 8.29 -1.19 -5.41
N CYS A 106 8.21 -0.22 -6.31
CA CYS A 106 7.62 -0.40 -7.63
C CYS A 106 8.60 -1.09 -8.58
N GLU A 107 8.12 -2.09 -9.28
CA GLU A 107 8.79 -2.78 -10.38
C GLU A 107 7.83 -2.85 -11.57
N GLY A 108 7.90 -1.88 -12.48
CA GLY A 108 6.94 -1.76 -13.58
C GLY A 108 5.52 -1.54 -13.09
N ASP A 109 4.62 -2.46 -13.45
CA ASP A 109 3.20 -2.43 -13.03
C ASP A 109 2.94 -3.31 -11.79
N ALA A 110 3.94 -3.51 -10.96
CA ALA A 110 3.83 -4.23 -9.70
C ALA A 110 4.47 -3.44 -8.55
N ILE A 111 4.01 -3.71 -7.34
CA ILE A 111 4.69 -3.36 -6.10
C ILE A 111 5.16 -4.67 -5.50
N VAL A 112 6.48 -4.84 -5.40
CA VAL A 112 7.11 -6.07 -4.89
C VAL A 112 7.77 -5.78 -3.56
N GLY A 113 7.55 -6.63 -2.58
CA GLY A 113 8.08 -6.40 -1.25
C GLY A 113 7.97 -7.59 -0.32
N ARG A 114 7.96 -7.29 0.97
CA ARG A 114 7.80 -8.26 2.05
C ARG A 114 6.58 -7.88 2.87
N LEU A 115 5.68 -8.84 3.04
CA LEU A 115 4.51 -8.73 3.91
C LEU A 115 4.82 -9.50 5.21
N ASP A 116 4.70 -8.80 6.33
CA ASP A 116 4.74 -9.37 7.67
C ASP A 116 3.32 -9.39 8.24
N MET A 117 2.80 -10.57 8.46
CA MET A 117 1.45 -10.79 8.96
C MET A 117 1.41 -12.08 9.79
N HIS A 118 0.68 -12.07 10.91
CA HIS A 118 0.54 -13.24 11.79
C HIS A 118 1.90 -13.85 12.23
N GLY A 119 2.95 -13.00 12.38
CA GLY A 119 4.31 -13.41 12.76
C GLY A 119 5.10 -14.10 11.66
N VAL A 120 4.61 -14.12 10.43
CA VAL A 120 5.27 -14.69 9.27
C VAL A 120 5.59 -13.60 8.26
N THR A 121 6.86 -13.48 7.86
CA THR A 121 7.30 -12.54 6.84
C THR A 121 7.61 -13.26 5.54
N ARG A 122 6.93 -12.91 4.45
CA ARG A 122 7.11 -13.52 3.12
C ARG A 122 7.20 -12.47 2.01
N PRO A 123 7.82 -12.82 0.86
CA PRO A 123 7.67 -12.04 -0.36
C PRO A 123 6.21 -11.92 -0.75
N PHE A 124 5.80 -10.73 -1.15
CA PHE A 124 4.43 -10.47 -1.61
C PHE A 124 4.45 -9.41 -2.72
N ALA A 125 3.61 -9.61 -3.73
CA ALA A 125 3.50 -8.70 -4.85
C ALA A 125 2.05 -8.26 -5.05
N LEU A 126 1.88 -6.99 -5.40
CA LEU A 126 0.62 -6.37 -5.74
C LEU A 126 0.69 -5.88 -7.18
N ALA A 127 -0.27 -6.25 -8.01
CA ALA A 127 -0.44 -5.64 -9.33
C ALA A 127 -0.91 -4.19 -9.15
N LEU A 128 -0.21 -3.26 -9.79
CA LEU A 128 -0.47 -1.83 -9.66
C LEU A 128 -1.14 -1.29 -10.91
N ASN A 129 -2.36 -0.79 -10.76
CA ASN A 129 -3.08 -0.05 -11.79
C ASN A 129 -3.02 1.45 -11.48
N ARG A 130 -2.47 2.22 -12.42
CA ARG A 130 -2.34 3.68 -12.36
C ARG A 130 -3.21 4.41 -13.39
N SER A 131 -4.22 3.75 -13.90
CA SER A 131 -5.13 4.33 -14.90
C SER A 131 -6.12 5.29 -14.23
N GLY A 132 -5.86 6.59 -14.31
CA GLY A 132 -6.73 7.62 -13.77
C GLY A 132 -6.20 8.29 -12.51
N PRO A 133 -7.07 9.01 -11.76
CA PRO A 133 -6.69 9.80 -10.60
C PRO A 133 -6.41 8.98 -9.33
N VAL A 134 -6.65 7.68 -9.39
CA VAL A 134 -6.54 6.76 -8.26
C VAL A 134 -5.60 5.62 -8.60
N GLY A 135 -4.63 5.37 -7.77
CA GLY A 135 -3.80 4.17 -7.82
C GLY A 135 -4.50 3.02 -7.08
N VAL A 136 -4.54 1.86 -7.71
CA VAL A 136 -5.11 0.64 -7.13
C VAL A 136 -4.05 -0.45 -7.19
N ALA A 137 -3.66 -0.97 -6.02
CA ALA A 137 -2.75 -2.10 -5.90
C ALA A 137 -3.54 -3.32 -5.40
N THR A 138 -3.48 -4.43 -6.13
CA THR A 138 -4.26 -5.63 -5.82
C THR A 138 -3.35 -6.86 -5.78
N GLY A 139 -3.51 -7.69 -4.76
CA GLY A 139 -2.79 -8.96 -4.64
C GLY A 139 -3.64 -10.03 -3.96
N ASP A 140 -3.36 -11.27 -4.28
CA ASP A 140 -3.98 -12.43 -3.66
C ASP A 140 -2.95 -13.15 -2.79
N LEU A 141 -3.31 -13.52 -1.58
CA LEU A 141 -2.48 -14.32 -0.69
C LEU A 141 -3.20 -15.60 -0.27
N SER A 142 -2.42 -16.64 -0.02
CA SER A 142 -2.88 -17.89 0.57
C SER A 142 -2.75 -17.80 2.09
N ARG A 143 -3.87 -17.74 2.82
CA ARG A 143 -3.86 -17.52 4.27
C ARG A 143 -3.09 -18.59 5.06
N SER A 144 -3.07 -19.81 4.57
CA SER A 144 -2.33 -20.90 5.21
C SER A 144 -0.81 -20.68 5.19
N GLU A 145 -0.29 -19.96 4.20
CA GLU A 145 1.13 -19.60 4.14
C GLU A 145 1.56 -18.65 5.26
N TRP A 146 0.60 -17.91 5.85
CA TRP A 146 0.81 -17.07 7.05
C TRP A 146 0.30 -17.73 8.33
N GLY A 147 0.10 -19.06 8.33
CA GLY A 147 -0.27 -19.81 9.53
C GLY A 147 -1.74 -19.71 9.95
N MET A 148 -2.58 -19.02 9.18
CA MET A 148 -4.02 -18.89 9.42
C MET A 148 -4.77 -20.12 8.92
N ASN A 149 -4.78 -21.19 9.71
CA ASN A 149 -5.22 -22.52 9.27
C ASN A 149 -6.63 -22.91 9.74
N GLU A 150 -7.29 -22.06 10.54
CA GLU A 150 -8.59 -22.37 11.11
C GLU A 150 -9.70 -22.44 10.05
N ARG A 151 -10.71 -23.26 10.32
CA ARG A 151 -11.93 -23.40 9.51
C ARG A 151 -11.70 -23.60 8.00
N ARG A 152 -10.69 -24.39 7.64
CA ARG A 152 -10.31 -24.63 6.23
C ARG A 152 -11.44 -25.09 5.31
N TRP A 153 -12.46 -25.74 5.87
CA TRP A 153 -13.62 -26.25 5.12
C TRP A 153 -14.70 -25.19 4.90
N VAL A 154 -14.65 -24.09 5.65
CA VAL A 154 -15.68 -23.04 5.62
C VAL A 154 -15.11 -21.75 5.01
N VAL A 155 -13.91 -21.37 5.44
CA VAL A 155 -13.27 -20.12 5.00
C VAL A 155 -12.27 -20.43 3.88
N GLY A 156 -12.43 -19.73 2.77
CA GLY A 156 -11.59 -19.89 1.59
C GLY A 156 -10.11 -19.66 1.86
N GLU A 157 -9.27 -20.22 1.03
CA GLU A 157 -7.83 -20.16 1.16
C GLU A 157 -7.26 -18.79 0.73
N THR A 158 -7.86 -18.21 -0.30
CA THR A 158 -7.35 -17.00 -0.92
C THR A 158 -8.00 -15.76 -0.32
N ILE A 159 -7.18 -14.85 0.16
CA ILE A 159 -7.56 -13.49 0.57
C ILE A 159 -7.08 -12.52 -0.51
N ARG A 160 -8.01 -11.78 -1.11
CA ARG A 160 -7.69 -10.66 -2.00
C ARG A 160 -7.51 -9.40 -1.20
N ILE A 161 -6.38 -8.74 -1.39
CA ILE A 161 -6.06 -7.44 -0.79
C ILE A 161 -6.14 -6.38 -1.88
N THR A 162 -6.76 -5.25 -1.56
CA THR A 162 -6.82 -4.08 -2.44
C THR A 162 -6.44 -2.84 -1.64
N VAL A 163 -5.41 -2.14 -2.09
CA VAL A 163 -5.02 -0.83 -1.54
C VAL A 163 -5.33 0.23 -2.58
N THR A 164 -6.10 1.22 -2.17
CA THR A 164 -6.52 2.32 -3.05
C THR A 164 -6.01 3.64 -2.46
N THR A 165 -5.40 4.47 -3.29
CA THR A 165 -4.92 5.80 -2.88
C THR A 165 -5.06 6.79 -4.02
N PRO A 166 -5.41 8.07 -3.78
CA PRO A 166 -5.35 9.09 -4.80
C PRO A 166 -3.92 9.20 -5.36
N LEU A 167 -3.79 9.15 -6.67
CA LEU A 167 -2.58 9.59 -7.35
C LEU A 167 -2.71 11.11 -7.43
N LEU A 168 -2.16 11.82 -6.45
CA LEU A 168 -2.05 13.26 -6.57
C LEU A 168 -1.17 13.52 -7.79
N ALA A 169 -1.80 13.90 -8.90
CA ALA A 169 -1.09 14.60 -9.94
C ALA A 169 -0.34 15.72 -9.23
N ALA A 170 0.97 15.86 -9.48
CA ALA A 170 1.69 17.03 -9.04
C ALA A 170 0.85 18.24 -9.44
N THR A 171 0.09 18.77 -8.51
CA THR A 171 -0.66 19.99 -8.71
C THR A 171 0.40 21.05 -8.89
N ALA A 172 0.65 21.40 -10.15
CA ALA A 172 1.18 22.70 -10.47
C ALA A 172 0.26 23.68 -9.73
N VAL A 173 0.72 24.17 -8.60
CA VAL A 173 0.20 25.40 -8.01
C VAL A 173 0.60 26.48 -8.99
N GLU A 174 -0.22 26.65 -10.03
CA GLU A 174 -0.18 27.82 -10.85
C GLU A 174 -0.65 28.99 -9.99
N SER A 175 0.34 29.63 -9.39
CA SER A 175 0.17 30.92 -8.75
C SER A 175 -0.37 31.89 -9.79
N LYS A 176 -1.67 32.06 -9.79
CA LYS A 176 -2.33 33.15 -10.50
C LYS A 176 -2.14 34.43 -9.70
N ARG A 177 -1.20 35.24 -10.13
CA ARG A 177 -1.13 36.68 -9.84
C ARG A 177 -0.98 37.46 -11.12
#